data_f3430b486dadd1405e6392c0fa64bcb8
#
_entry.id   f3430b486dadd1405e6392c0fa64bcb8
#
_cell.length_a   1.000
_cell.length_b   1.000
_cell.length_c   1.000
_cell.angle_alpha   90.00
_cell.angle_beta   90.00
_cell.angle_gamma   90.00
#
_symmetry.space_group_name_H-M   'P 1'
#
loop_
_entity.id
_entity.type
_entity.pdbx_description
1 polymer ?
#
loop_
_entity_poly.entity_id
_entity_poly.type
_entity_poly.pdbx_seq_one_letter_code
_entity_poly.pdbx_strand_id
1 'polypeptide(L)'
;MKKRLLSLLALAAVTVTAFTACGGNGAKTNSGSAAKSNTSGAASSTKSTSTVASSAKSTTTEPVTVEFWTISLKANFEEFFNKLIADYQTANPNVTINWVDVPYDDVQSKLVTAVAGGTSPDVVNLNTQMALTLVGQDALVDLNKAATDEQKSIYIESLWNSAKVGDSVYAFPWYASPDIMFYNQELMKKGGIEAPATFDQALEKAEKFHNDTKAYLFLPDEFFNLLIEENIPILNEDRTKAAFNTQAAVDLLKKYKSYTDKGVLPKTNWGSWDEALKLFESGKLAIVSSSGSSLGRIKDEAPDIYKTIAVSTPLTGSTGLSRNPLMNLVVPKASKNQEAAIAFANYITDDANQLAFCKTVSIFPSTKKASEDSFFTSDTKTLEGQASAMSAKASLTSQDFSLGVANQGTIQAAINKAYEASIINGDDIAAALKQAEEDVNKILAENK
;
A
#
# COMPACT_ATOMS: atom_id res chain seq x y z
N MET A 1 -23.74 6.22 -50.60
CA MET A 1 -24.07 4.83 -50.97
C MET A 1 -24.08 3.99 -49.68
N LYS A 2 -25.26 3.44 -49.38
CA LYS A 2 -25.50 2.63 -48.18
C LYS A 2 -24.90 1.22 -48.34
N LYS A 3 -24.24 0.67 -47.29
CA LYS A 3 -24.27 -0.79 -47.07
C LYS A 3 -24.26 -1.05 -45.55
N ARG A 4 -25.39 -1.62 -45.12
CA ARG A 4 -25.63 -2.26 -43.83
C ARG A 4 -24.95 -3.63 -43.85
N LEU A 5 -24.33 -4.07 -42.75
CA LEU A 5 -24.14 -5.48 -42.46
C LEU A 5 -24.67 -5.80 -41.05
N LEU A 6 -25.55 -6.80 -41.03
CA LEU A 6 -26.19 -7.39 -39.85
C LEU A 6 -25.15 -8.23 -39.07
N SER A 7 -25.21 -8.18 -37.76
CA SER A 7 -24.55 -9.13 -36.86
C SER A 7 -25.54 -10.17 -36.37
N LEU A 8 -25.19 -11.44 -36.54
CA LEU A 8 -25.89 -12.62 -36.04
C LEU A 8 -25.60 -12.82 -34.53
N LEU A 9 -26.64 -12.98 -33.75
CA LEU A 9 -26.61 -13.54 -32.39
C LEU A 9 -26.54 -15.08 -32.52
N ALA A 10 -25.56 -15.68 -31.84
CA ALA A 10 -25.56 -17.12 -31.58
C ALA A 10 -25.83 -17.36 -30.09
N LEU A 11 -26.98 -17.96 -29.83
CA LEU A 11 -27.45 -18.44 -28.53
C LEU A 11 -26.88 -19.83 -28.31
N ALA A 12 -26.07 -20.04 -27.29
CA ALA A 12 -25.65 -21.38 -26.86
C ALA A 12 -26.33 -21.76 -25.56
N ALA A 13 -27.20 -22.73 -25.64
CA ALA A 13 -27.87 -23.39 -24.53
C ALA A 13 -26.90 -24.40 -23.87
N VAL A 14 -26.73 -24.31 -22.56
CA VAL A 14 -25.99 -25.30 -21.76
C VAL A 14 -27.00 -26.17 -21.01
N THR A 15 -26.98 -27.44 -21.36
CA THR A 15 -27.75 -28.51 -20.73
C THR A 15 -27.11 -28.97 -19.42
N VAL A 16 -27.94 -28.98 -18.38
CA VAL A 16 -27.62 -29.58 -17.05
C VAL A 16 -27.81 -31.07 -17.14
N THR A 17 -26.78 -31.83 -16.79
CA THR A 17 -26.90 -33.27 -16.49
C THR A 17 -26.54 -33.51 -15.03
N ALA A 18 -27.54 -33.91 -14.29
CA ALA A 18 -27.45 -34.45 -12.93
C ALA A 18 -26.99 -35.92 -12.98
N PHE A 19 -26.02 -36.26 -12.17
CA PHE A 19 -25.72 -37.66 -11.80
C PHE A 19 -25.87 -37.84 -10.32
N THR A 20 -26.92 -38.53 -9.93
CA THR A 20 -27.09 -39.22 -8.66
C THR A 20 -26.56 -40.64 -8.77
N ALA A 21 -25.74 -41.08 -7.84
CA ALA A 21 -25.64 -42.49 -7.49
C ALA A 21 -25.06 -42.70 -6.10
N CYS A 22 -25.82 -43.44 -5.37
CA CYS A 22 -25.65 -43.98 -4.00
C CYS A 22 -24.51 -44.98 -3.85
N GLY A 23 -24.09 -45.14 -2.58
CA GLY A 23 -24.05 -46.46 -1.97
C GLY A 23 -22.70 -46.93 -1.47
N GLY A 24 -22.66 -47.21 -0.16
CA GLY A 24 -22.02 -48.42 0.29
C GLY A 24 -20.97 -48.36 1.43
N ASN A 25 -21.44 -48.41 2.60
CA ASN A 25 -21.03 -49.12 3.81
C ASN A 25 -19.69 -49.91 3.81
N GLY A 26 -18.97 -49.84 4.92
CA GLY A 26 -18.01 -50.87 5.32
C GLY A 26 -17.20 -50.51 6.57
N ALA A 27 -17.71 -50.93 7.73
CA ALA A 27 -17.07 -50.80 9.05
C ALA A 27 -15.98 -51.87 9.31
N LYS A 28 -15.09 -51.55 10.27
CA LYS A 28 -14.65 -52.36 11.45
C LYS A 28 -13.17 -52.10 11.74
N THR A 29 -12.93 -51.53 12.93
CA THR A 29 -12.53 -52.09 14.23
C THR A 29 -11.14 -52.72 14.31
N ASN A 30 -10.32 -52.26 15.17
CA ASN A 30 -9.87 -52.70 16.50
C ASN A 30 -8.41 -52.27 16.73
N SER A 31 -8.14 -51.64 17.79
CA SER A 31 -7.85 -52.03 19.18
C SER A 31 -6.36 -52.25 19.51
N GLY A 32 -5.96 -51.57 20.56
CA GLY A 32 -5.08 -52.06 21.60
C GLY A 32 -3.65 -51.54 21.54
N SER A 33 -3.03 -51.06 22.50
CA SER A 33 -3.00 -51.25 23.93
C SER A 33 -1.81 -50.49 24.49
N ALA A 34 -1.91 -50.10 25.72
CA ALA A 34 -1.01 -49.33 26.53
C ALA A 34 0.36 -49.97 26.82
N ALA A 35 1.36 -49.10 27.11
CA ALA A 35 2.29 -49.38 28.23
C ALA A 35 2.91 -48.07 28.75
N LYS A 36 2.85 -47.91 30.04
CA LYS A 36 3.46 -46.90 30.91
C LYS A 36 4.97 -47.11 31.05
N SER A 37 5.77 -46.07 31.22
CA SER A 37 6.73 -46.03 32.34
C SER A 37 7.19 -44.59 32.63
N ASN A 38 7.18 -44.29 33.91
CA ASN A 38 7.73 -43.09 34.58
C ASN A 38 9.25 -43.08 34.50
N THR A 39 9.84 -41.85 34.45
CA THR A 39 10.79 -41.44 35.52
C THR A 39 11.07 -39.94 35.48
N SER A 40 11.18 -39.41 36.63
CA SER A 40 11.39 -38.06 37.11
C SER A 40 12.72 -37.45 36.73
N GLY A 41 12.72 -36.13 36.49
CA GLY A 41 13.91 -35.28 36.48
C GLY A 41 13.51 -33.81 36.60
N ALA A 42 13.68 -33.25 37.80
CA ALA A 42 13.43 -31.85 38.08
C ALA A 42 14.53 -30.96 37.48
N ALA A 43 14.13 -29.92 36.77
CA ALA A 43 15.00 -28.77 36.51
C ALA A 43 14.17 -27.50 36.52
N SER A 44 14.63 -26.58 37.33
CA SER A 44 14.16 -25.23 37.62
C SER A 44 13.81 -24.41 36.37
N SER A 45 12.55 -23.99 36.25
CA SER A 45 12.11 -23.03 35.27
C SER A 45 12.06 -21.64 35.89
N THR A 46 12.98 -20.78 35.47
CA THR A 46 12.86 -19.34 35.62
C THR A 46 11.62 -18.85 34.85
N LYS A 47 10.64 -18.39 35.59
CA LYS A 47 9.47 -17.69 35.07
C LYS A 47 9.87 -16.38 34.43
N SER A 48 9.98 -16.32 33.10
CA SER A 48 9.86 -15.08 32.36
C SER A 48 8.40 -14.69 32.35
N THR A 49 8.06 -13.69 33.12
CA THR A 49 6.74 -13.04 33.10
C THR A 49 6.68 -12.23 31.81
N SER A 50 6.13 -12.81 30.74
CA SER A 50 5.69 -12.03 29.59
C SER A 50 4.50 -11.20 30.04
N THR A 51 4.71 -9.89 30.13
CA THR A 51 3.62 -8.92 30.30
C THR A 51 2.80 -9.00 29.01
N VAL A 52 1.64 -9.65 29.10
CA VAL A 52 0.63 -9.65 28.04
C VAL A 52 0.17 -8.21 27.92
N ALA A 53 0.43 -7.59 26.77
CA ALA A 53 -0.11 -6.30 26.42
C ALA A 53 -1.64 -6.36 26.56
N SER A 54 -2.20 -5.34 27.18
CA SER A 54 -3.65 -5.17 27.37
C SER A 54 -4.32 -5.10 26.01
N SER A 55 -4.79 -6.26 25.51
CA SER A 55 -5.63 -6.31 24.32
C SER A 55 -6.94 -5.57 24.64
N ALA A 56 -7.33 -4.65 23.76
CA ALA A 56 -8.60 -3.94 23.86
C ALA A 56 -9.75 -4.97 23.89
N LYS A 57 -10.33 -5.14 25.08
CA LYS A 57 -11.44 -6.06 25.29
C LYS A 57 -12.71 -5.39 24.81
N SER A 58 -13.43 -6.02 23.89
CA SER A 58 -14.79 -5.59 23.51
C SER A 58 -15.69 -5.58 24.74
N THR A 59 -16.43 -4.51 24.96
CA THR A 59 -17.38 -4.37 26.09
C THR A 59 -18.75 -4.99 25.80
N THR A 60 -19.00 -5.43 24.54
CA THR A 60 -20.28 -6.06 24.19
C THR A 60 -20.44 -7.40 24.85
N THR A 61 -21.59 -7.65 25.47
CA THR A 61 -21.96 -8.94 26.10
C THR A 61 -22.82 -9.81 25.20
N GLU A 62 -23.46 -9.20 24.19
CA GLU A 62 -24.27 -9.90 23.20
C GLU A 62 -23.42 -10.47 22.08
N PRO A 63 -23.77 -11.63 21.49
CA PRO A 63 -23.06 -12.18 20.34
C PRO A 63 -23.07 -11.20 19.17
N VAL A 64 -21.91 -10.91 18.59
CA VAL A 64 -21.73 -10.00 17.46
C VAL A 64 -20.86 -10.64 16.40
N THR A 65 -21.21 -10.45 15.12
CA THR A 65 -20.36 -10.83 13.99
C THR A 65 -19.80 -9.55 13.35
N VAL A 66 -18.48 -9.46 13.28
CA VAL A 66 -17.74 -8.37 12.62
C VAL A 66 -17.29 -8.87 11.26
N GLU A 67 -17.73 -8.22 10.20
CA GLU A 67 -17.27 -8.49 8.84
C GLU A 67 -16.01 -7.68 8.56
N PHE A 68 -14.90 -8.38 8.29
CA PHE A 68 -13.57 -7.81 8.06
C PHE A 68 -13.14 -8.02 6.61
N TRP A 69 -12.96 -6.93 5.84
CA TRP A 69 -12.47 -6.97 4.47
C TRP A 69 -11.01 -6.62 4.38
N THR A 70 -10.24 -7.47 3.66
CA THR A 70 -8.85 -7.20 3.28
C THR A 70 -8.69 -7.12 1.77
N ILE A 71 -7.55 -6.62 1.30
CA ILE A 71 -7.22 -6.45 -0.12
C ILE A 71 -6.13 -7.44 -0.51
N SER A 72 -6.51 -8.51 -1.22
CA SER A 72 -5.57 -9.50 -1.82
C SER A 72 -4.53 -10.07 -0.84
N LEU A 73 -4.91 -10.26 0.44
CA LEU A 73 -4.02 -10.79 1.47
C LEU A 73 -4.16 -12.31 1.65
N LYS A 74 -5.35 -12.87 1.35
CA LYS A 74 -5.66 -14.26 1.68
C LYS A 74 -4.75 -15.25 0.98
N ALA A 75 -4.39 -15.00 -0.27
CA ALA A 75 -3.56 -15.90 -1.05
C ALA A 75 -2.18 -16.18 -0.41
N ASN A 76 -1.59 -15.19 0.30
CA ASN A 76 -0.24 -15.28 0.84
C ASN A 76 -0.20 -15.34 2.37
N PHE A 77 -1.26 -14.92 3.06
CA PHE A 77 -1.25 -14.72 4.51
C PHE A 77 -2.43 -15.39 5.24
N GLU A 78 -3.07 -16.39 4.60
CA GLU A 78 -4.26 -17.05 5.16
C GLU A 78 -3.99 -17.67 6.54
N GLU A 79 -2.87 -18.36 6.70
CA GLU A 79 -2.49 -18.99 7.99
C GLU A 79 -2.29 -17.92 9.08
N PHE A 80 -1.60 -16.82 8.76
CA PHE A 80 -1.36 -15.73 9.70
C PHE A 80 -2.67 -15.11 10.19
N PHE A 81 -3.56 -14.72 9.28
CA PHE A 81 -4.81 -14.06 9.63
C PHE A 81 -5.80 -15.01 10.31
N ASN A 82 -5.86 -16.28 9.91
CA ASN A 82 -6.68 -17.27 10.61
C ASN A 82 -6.24 -17.43 12.08
N LYS A 83 -4.93 -17.46 12.35
CA LYS A 83 -4.41 -17.49 13.70
C LYS A 83 -4.73 -16.21 14.48
N LEU A 84 -4.48 -15.04 13.91
CA LEU A 84 -4.76 -13.75 14.54
C LEU A 84 -6.25 -13.60 14.89
N ILE A 85 -7.15 -14.01 14.02
CA ILE A 85 -8.60 -14.01 14.23
C ILE A 85 -8.97 -14.99 15.33
N ALA A 86 -8.42 -16.21 15.34
CA ALA A 86 -8.70 -17.20 16.38
C ALA A 86 -8.23 -16.74 17.76
N ASP A 87 -7.06 -16.09 17.86
CA ASP A 87 -6.53 -15.51 19.09
C ASP A 87 -7.46 -14.39 19.61
N TYR A 88 -7.95 -13.52 18.73
CA TYR A 88 -8.91 -12.46 19.10
C TYR A 88 -10.23 -13.05 19.60
N GLN A 89 -10.81 -14.01 18.90
CA GLN A 89 -12.07 -14.68 19.28
C GLN A 89 -11.95 -15.44 20.60
N THR A 90 -10.77 -16.01 20.87
CA THR A 90 -10.49 -16.68 22.15
C THR A 90 -10.54 -15.68 23.32
N ALA A 91 -10.01 -14.47 23.12
CA ALA A 91 -10.04 -13.40 24.11
C ALA A 91 -11.43 -12.70 24.19
N ASN A 92 -12.23 -12.77 23.13
CA ASN A 92 -13.53 -12.14 22.99
C ASN A 92 -14.59 -13.17 22.51
N PRO A 93 -15.05 -14.11 23.36
CA PRO A 93 -15.85 -15.27 22.96
C PRO A 93 -17.24 -14.91 22.42
N ASN A 94 -17.71 -13.69 22.64
CA ASN A 94 -18.95 -13.14 22.09
C ASN A 94 -18.78 -12.49 20.71
N VAL A 95 -17.54 -12.39 20.17
CA VAL A 95 -17.26 -11.81 18.87
C VAL A 95 -16.86 -12.90 17.89
N THR A 96 -17.53 -12.92 16.73
CA THR A 96 -17.16 -13.76 15.58
C THR A 96 -16.64 -12.85 14.48
N ILE A 97 -15.51 -13.19 13.87
CA ILE A 97 -14.94 -12.44 12.74
C ILE A 97 -15.22 -13.20 11.44
N ASN A 98 -15.91 -12.56 10.53
CA ASN A 98 -16.10 -13.04 9.15
C ASN A 98 -15.09 -12.35 8.23
N TRP A 99 -14.00 -13.05 7.88
CA TRP A 99 -12.95 -12.51 7.05
C TRP A 99 -13.22 -12.73 5.56
N VAL A 100 -13.32 -11.63 4.81
CA VAL A 100 -13.53 -11.58 3.36
C VAL A 100 -12.32 -10.91 2.71
N ASP A 101 -11.74 -11.53 1.69
CA ASP A 101 -10.65 -10.96 0.91
C ASP A 101 -11.15 -10.49 -0.45
N VAL A 102 -10.83 -9.25 -0.82
CA VAL A 102 -11.35 -8.57 -2.02
C VAL A 102 -10.19 -8.17 -2.92
N PRO A 103 -10.29 -8.34 -4.26
CA PRO A 103 -9.28 -7.82 -5.18
C PRO A 103 -9.09 -6.30 -5.04
N TYR A 104 -7.85 -5.83 -5.24
CA TYR A 104 -7.48 -4.42 -5.07
C TYR A 104 -8.35 -3.48 -5.92
N ASP A 105 -8.57 -3.81 -7.20
CA ASP A 105 -9.32 -2.97 -8.13
C ASP A 105 -10.82 -2.92 -7.84
N ASP A 106 -11.32 -3.89 -7.06
CA ASP A 106 -12.75 -4.05 -6.79
C ASP A 106 -13.19 -3.45 -5.43
N VAL A 107 -12.26 -3.30 -4.46
CA VAL A 107 -12.63 -3.04 -3.07
C VAL A 107 -13.45 -1.77 -2.89
N GLN A 108 -13.08 -0.68 -3.56
CA GLN A 108 -13.77 0.59 -3.43
C GLN A 108 -15.19 0.53 -4.00
N SER A 109 -15.36 -0.03 -5.20
CA SER A 109 -16.67 -0.16 -5.85
C SER A 109 -17.59 -1.11 -5.10
N LYS A 110 -17.05 -2.23 -4.60
CA LYS A 110 -17.81 -3.19 -3.77
C LYS A 110 -18.23 -2.57 -2.45
N LEU A 111 -17.34 -1.80 -1.79
CA LEU A 111 -17.66 -1.14 -0.53
C LEU A 111 -18.78 -0.11 -0.71
N VAL A 112 -18.70 0.76 -1.72
CA VAL A 112 -19.77 1.72 -2.04
C VAL A 112 -21.09 1.00 -2.29
N THR A 113 -21.08 -0.09 -3.04
CA THR A 113 -22.27 -0.91 -3.33
C THR A 113 -22.83 -1.55 -2.05
N ALA A 114 -21.97 -2.11 -1.20
CA ALA A 114 -22.39 -2.76 0.04
C ALA A 114 -23.01 -1.74 1.03
N VAL A 115 -22.38 -0.56 1.16
CA VAL A 115 -22.92 0.55 1.99
C VAL A 115 -24.29 0.99 1.47
N ALA A 116 -24.43 1.21 0.18
CA ALA A 116 -25.73 1.60 -0.43
C ALA A 116 -26.79 0.50 -0.29
N GLY A 117 -26.40 -0.77 -0.31
CA GLY A 117 -27.28 -1.93 -0.12
C GLY A 117 -27.62 -2.26 1.33
N GLY A 118 -27.08 -1.54 2.32
CA GLY A 118 -27.30 -1.80 3.74
C GLY A 118 -26.60 -3.08 4.28
N THR A 119 -25.62 -3.58 3.55
CA THR A 119 -24.78 -4.75 3.87
C THR A 119 -23.32 -4.34 4.04
N SER A 120 -23.09 -3.16 4.66
CA SER A 120 -21.75 -2.63 4.90
C SER A 120 -20.91 -3.61 5.74
N PRO A 121 -19.64 -3.87 5.37
CA PRO A 121 -18.68 -4.49 6.27
C PRO A 121 -18.42 -3.58 7.48
N ASP A 122 -17.81 -4.15 8.51
CA ASP A 122 -17.54 -3.45 9.77
C ASP A 122 -16.11 -2.88 9.83
N VAL A 123 -15.12 -3.62 9.30
CA VAL A 123 -13.72 -3.19 9.20
C VAL A 123 -13.21 -3.41 7.79
N VAL A 124 -12.59 -2.41 7.18
CA VAL A 124 -12.11 -2.50 5.79
C VAL A 124 -10.66 -2.02 5.70
N ASN A 125 -9.83 -2.82 5.06
CA ASN A 125 -8.49 -2.43 4.67
C ASN A 125 -8.53 -1.55 3.41
N LEU A 126 -7.97 -0.34 3.48
CA LEU A 126 -7.89 0.62 2.37
C LEU A 126 -6.54 1.34 2.38
N ASN A 127 -6.06 1.78 1.23
CA ASN A 127 -5.01 2.78 1.21
C ASN A 127 -5.57 4.17 1.60
N THR A 128 -4.70 5.12 1.88
CA THR A 128 -5.11 6.47 2.33
C THR A 128 -6.00 7.18 1.31
N GLN A 129 -5.71 7.07 0.01
CA GLN A 129 -6.51 7.73 -1.03
C GLN A 129 -7.94 7.19 -1.12
N MET A 130 -8.10 5.86 -1.00
CA MET A 130 -9.41 5.22 -0.95
C MET A 130 -10.19 5.64 0.29
N ALA A 131 -9.51 5.70 1.45
CA ALA A 131 -10.11 6.17 2.70
C ALA A 131 -10.59 7.63 2.56
N LEU A 132 -9.75 8.53 2.05
CA LEU A 132 -10.10 9.94 1.84
C LEU A 132 -11.24 10.15 0.83
N THR A 133 -11.36 9.27 -0.17
CA THR A 133 -12.51 9.29 -1.09
C THR A 133 -13.82 9.00 -0.34
N LEU A 134 -13.82 8.04 0.58
CA LEU A 134 -14.99 7.71 1.40
C LEU A 134 -15.29 8.77 2.46
N VAL A 135 -14.26 9.49 2.94
CA VAL A 135 -14.46 10.68 3.81
C VAL A 135 -15.28 11.74 3.07
N GLY A 136 -14.99 11.99 1.79
CA GLY A 136 -15.77 12.91 0.96
C GLY A 136 -17.25 12.52 0.78
N GLN A 137 -17.56 11.24 0.97
CA GLN A 137 -18.93 10.71 0.94
C GLN A 137 -19.57 10.63 2.34
N ASP A 138 -18.91 11.16 3.38
CA ASP A 138 -19.32 11.06 4.78
C ASP A 138 -19.54 9.60 5.25
N ALA A 139 -18.79 8.65 4.70
CA ALA A 139 -19.03 7.21 4.87
C ALA A 139 -18.24 6.58 6.02
N LEU A 140 -17.27 7.28 6.65
CA LEU A 140 -16.37 6.72 7.66
C LEU A 140 -16.58 7.31 9.05
N VAL A 141 -16.32 6.49 10.07
CA VAL A 141 -16.36 6.91 11.49
C VAL A 141 -15.19 7.83 11.80
N ASP A 142 -15.44 8.91 12.51
CA ASP A 142 -14.41 9.81 13.06
C ASP A 142 -13.75 9.17 14.29
N LEU A 143 -12.53 8.67 14.11
CA LEU A 143 -11.77 7.97 15.15
C LEU A 143 -11.24 8.91 16.24
N ASN A 144 -11.12 10.22 15.98
CA ASN A 144 -10.77 11.16 17.04
C ASN A 144 -11.83 11.21 18.13
N LYS A 145 -13.10 10.92 17.78
CA LYS A 145 -14.22 10.85 18.72
C LYS A 145 -14.49 9.44 19.23
N ALA A 146 -14.29 8.43 18.39
CA ALA A 146 -14.70 7.05 18.66
C ALA A 146 -13.59 6.21 19.33
N ALA A 147 -12.31 6.49 19.06
CA ALA A 147 -11.18 5.78 19.66
C ALA A 147 -10.72 6.48 20.95
N THR A 148 -10.25 5.69 21.93
CA THR A 148 -9.67 6.22 23.17
C THR A 148 -8.30 6.85 22.94
N ASP A 149 -7.85 7.70 23.88
CA ASP A 149 -6.51 8.29 23.78
C ASP A 149 -5.40 7.23 23.86
N GLU A 150 -5.60 6.15 24.61
CA GLU A 150 -4.69 5.00 24.66
C GLU A 150 -4.57 4.34 23.28
N GLN A 151 -5.68 4.06 22.60
CA GLN A 151 -5.72 3.50 21.27
C GLN A 151 -5.01 4.37 20.22
N LYS A 152 -5.09 5.69 20.35
CA LYS A 152 -4.45 6.65 19.42
C LYS A 152 -2.97 6.84 19.69
N SER A 153 -2.53 6.76 20.93
CA SER A 153 -1.18 7.15 21.38
C SER A 153 -0.06 6.21 20.90
N ILE A 154 -0.40 4.99 20.51
CA ILE A 154 0.59 3.98 20.07
C ILE A 154 1.18 4.29 18.70
N TYR A 155 0.46 5.01 17.83
CA TYR A 155 0.86 5.25 16.45
C TYR A 155 1.91 6.34 16.30
N ILE A 156 2.72 6.24 15.25
CA ILE A 156 3.58 7.32 14.77
C ILE A 156 2.67 8.47 14.32
N GLU A 157 2.90 9.68 14.85
CA GLU A 157 1.99 10.82 14.70
C GLU A 157 1.74 11.19 13.21
N SER A 158 2.78 11.20 12.39
CA SER A 158 2.64 11.48 10.95
C SER A 158 1.76 10.45 10.24
N LEU A 159 1.84 9.16 10.61
CA LEU A 159 1.03 8.10 10.04
C LEU A 159 -0.41 8.13 10.58
N TRP A 160 -0.61 8.44 11.88
CA TRP A 160 -1.96 8.66 12.43
C TRP A 160 -2.69 9.79 11.70
N ASN A 161 -1.97 10.85 11.36
CA ASN A 161 -2.54 12.01 10.70
C ASN A 161 -2.68 11.85 9.17
N SER A 162 -2.26 10.74 8.56
CA SER A 162 -2.34 10.54 7.10
C SER A 162 -3.77 10.58 6.55
N ALA A 163 -4.75 10.02 7.30
CA ALA A 163 -6.17 10.05 6.95
C ALA A 163 -6.95 11.16 7.71
N LYS A 164 -6.27 12.27 8.02
CA LYS A 164 -6.88 13.42 8.70
C LYS A 164 -7.48 14.38 7.68
N VAL A 165 -8.74 14.77 7.91
CA VAL A 165 -9.43 15.86 7.21
C VAL A 165 -10.03 16.81 8.25
N GLY A 166 -9.65 18.07 8.21
CA GLY A 166 -9.98 19.01 9.29
C GLY A 166 -9.39 18.54 10.63
N ASP A 167 -10.24 18.44 11.65
CA ASP A 167 -9.84 17.94 12.97
C ASP A 167 -10.12 16.46 13.20
N SER A 168 -10.69 15.78 12.21
CA SER A 168 -11.09 14.37 12.30
C SER A 168 -10.08 13.45 11.64
N VAL A 169 -9.86 12.27 12.24
CA VAL A 169 -9.05 11.17 11.68
C VAL A 169 -9.96 9.98 11.40
N TYR A 170 -9.83 9.36 10.24
CA TYR A 170 -10.81 8.39 9.73
C TYR A 170 -10.27 6.97 9.54
N ALA A 171 -9.02 6.73 9.89
CA ALA A 171 -8.43 5.41 9.73
C ALA A 171 -7.42 5.10 10.84
N PHE A 172 -7.35 3.83 11.25
CA PHE A 172 -6.21 3.28 11.99
C PHE A 172 -5.09 2.98 11.00
N PRO A 173 -3.91 3.61 11.11
CA PRO A 173 -2.79 3.27 10.26
C PRO A 173 -2.33 1.85 10.59
N TRP A 174 -2.19 1.02 9.57
CA TRP A 174 -1.85 -0.40 9.78
C TRP A 174 -0.40 -0.67 9.46
N TYR A 175 -0.03 -0.68 8.18
CA TYR A 175 1.36 -0.86 7.78
C TYR A 175 1.73 0.08 6.66
N ALA A 176 3.00 0.48 6.69
CA ALA A 176 3.60 1.34 5.70
C ALA A 176 4.55 0.55 4.79
N SER A 177 4.74 1.05 3.59
CA SER A 177 5.65 0.47 2.60
C SER A 177 6.62 1.54 2.09
N PRO A 178 7.58 2.01 2.93
CA PRO A 178 8.52 3.04 2.51
C PRO A 178 9.21 2.63 1.23
N ASP A 179 9.24 3.52 0.24
CA ASP A 179 10.01 3.29 -0.96
C ASP A 179 11.49 3.27 -0.60
N ILE A 180 12.20 2.33 -1.18
CA ILE A 180 13.66 2.23 -1.19
C ILE A 180 14.13 2.10 -2.64
N MET A 181 15.40 2.32 -2.88
CA MET A 181 15.98 2.19 -4.21
C MET A 181 16.58 0.80 -4.37
N PHE A 182 16.11 0.05 -5.37
CA PHE A 182 16.82 -1.11 -5.91
C PHE A 182 17.63 -0.67 -7.11
N TYR A 183 18.89 -1.10 -7.18
CA TYR A 183 19.70 -0.83 -8.35
C TYR A 183 20.48 -2.07 -8.82
N ASN A 184 20.60 -2.21 -10.14
CA ASN A 184 21.35 -3.27 -10.78
C ASN A 184 22.84 -2.91 -10.81
N GLN A 185 23.65 -3.57 -9.96
CA GLN A 185 25.07 -3.31 -9.80
C GLN A 185 25.88 -3.51 -11.09
N GLU A 186 25.50 -4.48 -11.94
CA GLU A 186 26.18 -4.74 -13.20
C GLU A 186 25.95 -3.61 -14.21
N LEU A 187 24.71 -3.11 -14.32
CA LEU A 187 24.40 -1.96 -15.15
C LEU A 187 25.08 -0.70 -14.64
N MET A 188 25.08 -0.45 -13.34
CA MET A 188 25.78 0.70 -12.72
C MET A 188 27.28 0.65 -13.02
N LYS A 189 27.89 -0.52 -12.84
CA LYS A 189 29.32 -0.75 -13.17
C LYS A 189 29.60 -0.54 -14.67
N LYS A 190 28.75 -1.05 -15.56
CA LYS A 190 28.87 -0.86 -17.00
C LYS A 190 28.75 0.61 -17.40
N GLY A 191 27.85 1.36 -16.78
CA GLY A 191 27.70 2.80 -16.98
C GLY A 191 28.77 3.65 -16.30
N GLY A 192 29.62 3.03 -15.46
CA GLY A 192 30.70 3.72 -14.75
C GLY A 192 30.21 4.79 -13.77
N ILE A 193 29.08 4.54 -13.10
CA ILE A 193 28.48 5.49 -12.16
C ILE A 193 28.16 4.83 -10.81
N GLU A 194 28.24 5.63 -9.77
CA GLU A 194 27.71 5.28 -8.45
C GLU A 194 26.23 5.62 -8.36
N ALA A 195 25.52 4.95 -7.45
CA ALA A 195 24.10 5.18 -7.21
C ALA A 195 23.84 6.66 -6.82
N PRO A 196 23.01 7.39 -7.57
CA PRO A 196 22.67 8.77 -7.23
C PRO A 196 21.75 8.82 -6.00
N ALA A 197 21.80 9.94 -5.27
CA ALA A 197 20.93 10.17 -4.12
C ALA A 197 19.71 11.05 -4.45
N THR A 198 19.79 11.83 -5.54
CA THR A 198 18.70 12.75 -5.92
C THR A 198 18.32 12.58 -7.38
N PHE A 199 17.09 13.00 -7.72
CA PHE A 199 16.64 13.05 -9.12
C PHE A 199 17.57 13.89 -10.00
N ASP A 200 18.08 15.01 -9.50
CA ASP A 200 19.00 15.87 -10.25
C ASP A 200 20.31 15.17 -10.57
N GLN A 201 20.91 14.49 -9.58
CA GLN A 201 22.11 13.69 -9.81
C GLN A 201 21.87 12.55 -10.81
N ALA A 202 20.68 11.94 -10.76
CA ALA A 202 20.30 10.90 -11.70
C ALA A 202 20.14 11.46 -13.13
N LEU A 203 19.46 12.61 -13.28
CA LEU A 203 19.31 13.29 -14.57
C LEU A 203 20.64 13.68 -15.20
N GLU A 204 21.55 14.27 -14.43
CA GLU A 204 22.91 14.64 -14.91
C GLU A 204 23.68 13.45 -15.48
N LYS A 205 23.48 12.26 -14.93
CA LYS A 205 24.15 11.03 -15.34
C LYS A 205 23.42 10.26 -16.43
N ALA A 206 22.11 10.52 -16.64
CA ALA A 206 21.22 9.71 -17.46
C ALA A 206 21.67 9.60 -18.93
N GLU A 207 22.11 10.70 -19.56
CA GLU A 207 22.50 10.69 -20.97
C GLU A 207 23.76 9.83 -21.20
N LYS A 208 24.80 10.05 -20.41
CA LYS A 208 26.03 9.24 -20.47
C LYS A 208 25.71 7.77 -20.22
N PHE A 209 24.94 7.50 -19.14
CA PHE A 209 24.58 6.14 -18.78
C PHE A 209 23.83 5.40 -19.90
N HIS A 210 22.82 6.07 -20.49
CA HIS A 210 22.05 5.50 -21.60
C HIS A 210 22.93 5.20 -22.82
N ASN A 211 23.87 6.11 -23.14
CA ASN A 211 24.79 5.93 -24.28
C ASN A 211 25.71 4.73 -24.06
N ASP A 212 26.20 4.51 -22.87
CA ASP A 212 27.14 3.43 -22.53
C ASP A 212 26.47 2.07 -22.37
N THR A 213 25.25 2.04 -21.81
CA THR A 213 24.57 0.78 -21.42
C THR A 213 23.44 0.38 -22.36
N LYS A 214 22.78 1.32 -23.02
CA LYS A 214 21.51 1.23 -23.74
C LYS A 214 20.30 0.97 -22.84
N ALA A 215 20.47 1.01 -21.51
CA ALA A 215 19.41 0.98 -20.53
C ALA A 215 19.07 2.40 -20.06
N TYR A 216 17.89 2.59 -19.46
CA TYR A 216 17.55 3.80 -18.74
C TYR A 216 18.18 3.76 -17.35
N LEU A 217 18.64 4.90 -16.84
CA LEU A 217 19.21 4.97 -15.50
C LEU A 217 18.12 4.80 -14.44
N PHE A 218 17.04 5.54 -14.55
CA PHE A 218 15.92 5.54 -13.62
C PHE A 218 14.61 5.89 -14.32
N LEU A 219 13.49 5.62 -13.65
CA LEU A 219 12.16 6.12 -13.98
C LEU A 219 11.82 7.22 -12.98
N PRO A 220 11.40 8.42 -13.41
CA PRO A 220 10.90 9.45 -12.51
C PRO A 220 9.64 8.98 -11.77
N ASP A 221 9.32 9.60 -10.65
CA ASP A 221 8.03 9.39 -9.98
C ASP A 221 6.89 10.07 -10.77
N GLU A 222 5.65 9.77 -10.45
CA GLU A 222 4.50 10.43 -11.06
C GLU A 222 4.51 11.94 -10.76
N PHE A 223 3.93 12.73 -11.65
CA PHE A 223 4.04 14.19 -11.59
C PHE A 223 3.50 14.79 -10.30
N PHE A 224 2.42 14.22 -9.74
CA PHE A 224 1.88 14.63 -8.45
C PHE A 224 2.94 14.52 -7.33
N ASN A 225 3.65 13.40 -7.25
CA ASN A 225 4.68 13.18 -6.25
C ASN A 225 5.89 14.09 -6.48
N LEU A 226 6.32 14.24 -7.73
CA LEU A 226 7.42 15.15 -8.07
C LEU A 226 7.16 16.60 -7.65
N LEU A 227 5.91 17.08 -7.73
CA LEU A 227 5.55 18.42 -7.22
C LEU A 227 5.82 18.54 -5.71
N ILE A 228 5.43 17.53 -4.93
CA ILE A 228 5.64 17.50 -3.47
C ILE A 228 7.14 17.40 -3.15
N GLU A 229 7.85 16.52 -3.82
CA GLU A 229 9.29 16.29 -3.65
C GLU A 229 10.13 17.52 -4.02
N GLU A 230 9.64 18.36 -4.94
CA GLU A 230 10.28 19.61 -5.35
C GLU A 230 9.71 20.84 -4.64
N ASN A 231 8.99 20.66 -3.55
CA ASN A 231 8.39 21.72 -2.72
C ASN A 231 7.46 22.66 -3.52
N ILE A 232 6.77 22.13 -4.52
CA ILE A 232 5.74 22.86 -5.27
C ILE A 232 4.39 22.57 -4.63
N PRO A 233 3.70 23.57 -4.04
CA PRO A 233 2.46 23.33 -3.31
C PRO A 233 1.36 22.83 -4.24
N ILE A 234 0.70 21.72 -3.88
CA ILE A 234 -0.42 21.19 -4.64
C ILE A 234 -1.66 22.07 -4.47
N LEU A 235 -1.96 22.43 -3.21
CA LEU A 235 -3.11 23.25 -2.83
C LEU A 235 -2.65 24.51 -2.08
N ASN A 236 -3.51 25.53 -2.01
CA ASN A 236 -3.31 26.67 -1.16
C ASN A 236 -3.43 26.29 0.33
N GLU A 237 -3.06 27.18 1.24
CA GLU A 237 -3.06 26.94 2.70
C GLU A 237 -4.41 26.46 3.21
N ASP A 238 -5.51 27.04 2.72
CA ASP A 238 -6.88 26.68 3.10
C ASP A 238 -7.35 25.37 2.46
N ARG A 239 -6.56 24.76 1.57
CA ARG A 239 -6.90 23.56 0.78
C ARG A 239 -8.19 23.69 -0.03
N THR A 240 -8.52 24.91 -0.45
CA THR A 240 -9.74 25.23 -1.20
C THR A 240 -9.52 25.42 -2.68
N LYS A 241 -8.25 25.56 -3.11
CA LYS A 241 -7.85 25.80 -4.50
C LYS A 241 -6.54 25.12 -4.84
N ALA A 242 -6.38 24.76 -6.11
CA ALA A 242 -5.11 24.35 -6.68
C ALA A 242 -4.07 25.48 -6.57
N ALA A 243 -2.81 25.12 -6.30
CA ALA A 243 -1.69 26.07 -6.20
C ALA A 243 -0.46 25.62 -7.01
N PHE A 244 -0.50 24.46 -7.67
CA PHE A 244 0.64 23.88 -8.36
C PHE A 244 0.94 24.51 -9.73
N ASN A 245 -0.02 25.22 -10.37
CA ASN A 245 0.18 25.84 -11.68
C ASN A 245 1.07 27.09 -11.55
N THR A 246 2.36 26.87 -11.42
CA THR A 246 3.40 27.89 -11.20
C THR A 246 4.49 27.77 -12.25
N GLN A 247 5.34 28.81 -12.35
CA GLN A 247 6.52 28.75 -13.21
C GLN A 247 7.44 27.57 -12.83
N ALA A 248 7.55 27.22 -11.53
CA ALA A 248 8.34 26.09 -11.07
C ALA A 248 7.81 24.75 -11.61
N ALA A 249 6.49 24.55 -11.66
CA ALA A 249 5.90 23.35 -12.26
C ALA A 249 6.11 23.31 -13.79
N VAL A 250 6.02 24.44 -14.46
CA VAL A 250 6.34 24.55 -15.91
C VAL A 250 7.80 24.15 -16.16
N ASP A 251 8.73 24.67 -15.36
CA ASP A 251 10.16 24.39 -15.51
C ASP A 251 10.51 22.95 -15.17
N LEU A 252 9.83 22.37 -14.17
CA LEU A 252 9.95 20.96 -13.82
C LEU A 252 9.54 20.06 -15.01
N LEU A 253 8.36 20.27 -15.59
CA LEU A 253 7.92 19.51 -16.77
C LEU A 253 8.84 19.73 -17.98
N LYS A 254 9.30 20.96 -18.25
CA LYS A 254 10.27 21.22 -19.31
C LYS A 254 11.58 20.48 -19.11
N LYS A 255 12.08 20.45 -17.87
CA LYS A 255 13.29 19.73 -17.49
C LYS A 255 13.15 18.25 -17.86
N TYR A 256 12.14 17.55 -17.36
CA TYR A 256 11.91 16.14 -17.65
C TYR A 256 11.61 15.88 -19.14
N LYS A 257 10.82 16.75 -19.77
CA LYS A 257 10.55 16.66 -21.22
C LYS A 257 11.83 16.66 -22.05
N SER A 258 12.80 17.52 -21.70
CA SER A 258 14.07 17.60 -22.44
C SER A 258 14.85 16.27 -22.44
N TYR A 259 14.82 15.52 -21.33
CA TYR A 259 15.46 14.21 -21.23
C TYR A 259 14.65 13.10 -21.92
N THR A 260 13.32 13.20 -21.89
CA THR A 260 12.43 12.29 -22.60
C THR A 260 12.56 12.46 -24.12
N ASP A 261 12.61 13.70 -24.61
CA ASP A 261 12.78 14.03 -26.04
C ASP A 261 14.15 13.55 -26.57
N LYS A 262 15.18 13.53 -25.74
CA LYS A 262 16.50 12.94 -26.05
C LYS A 262 16.47 11.40 -26.03
N GLY A 263 15.40 10.76 -25.58
CA GLY A 263 15.28 9.31 -25.44
C GLY A 263 16.09 8.72 -24.29
N VAL A 264 16.54 9.53 -23.32
CA VAL A 264 17.31 9.06 -22.15
C VAL A 264 16.46 8.81 -20.91
N LEU A 265 15.20 9.24 -20.94
CA LEU A 265 14.14 8.79 -20.06
C LEU A 265 13.06 8.07 -20.87
N PRO A 266 12.44 7.02 -20.31
CA PRO A 266 11.40 6.31 -21.05
C PRO A 266 10.14 7.17 -21.19
N LYS A 267 9.54 7.13 -22.38
CA LYS A 267 8.27 7.80 -22.69
C LYS A 267 7.12 6.87 -22.36
N THR A 268 6.81 6.74 -21.08
CA THR A 268 5.85 5.79 -20.52
C THR A 268 5.10 6.39 -19.32
N ASN A 269 4.14 5.67 -18.75
CA ASN A 269 3.47 6.09 -17.53
C ASN A 269 4.40 5.93 -16.32
N TRP A 270 4.94 7.04 -15.81
CA TRP A 270 5.87 7.05 -14.67
C TRP A 270 5.24 6.57 -13.36
N GLY A 271 3.94 6.77 -13.18
CA GLY A 271 3.20 6.27 -12.00
C GLY A 271 2.89 4.76 -12.04
N SER A 272 3.24 4.04 -13.10
CA SER A 272 2.98 2.60 -13.19
C SER A 272 4.08 1.79 -12.53
N TRP A 273 3.82 1.34 -11.30
CA TRP A 273 4.70 0.43 -10.57
C TRP A 273 5.02 -0.87 -11.33
N ASP A 274 4.00 -1.47 -11.96
CA ASP A 274 4.16 -2.71 -12.72
C ASP A 274 5.06 -2.53 -13.95
N GLU A 275 4.93 -1.41 -14.66
CA GLU A 275 5.78 -1.08 -15.80
C GLU A 275 7.23 -0.80 -15.39
N ALA A 276 7.43 -0.07 -14.27
CA ALA A 276 8.75 0.18 -13.73
C ALA A 276 9.47 -1.13 -13.35
N LEU A 277 8.78 -2.04 -12.67
CA LEU A 277 9.35 -3.36 -12.34
C LEU A 277 9.66 -4.19 -13.58
N LYS A 278 8.78 -4.26 -14.58
CA LYS A 278 9.04 -4.97 -15.84
C LYS A 278 10.25 -4.44 -16.58
N LEU A 279 10.46 -3.13 -16.60
CA LEU A 279 11.66 -2.52 -17.17
C LEU A 279 12.92 -2.94 -16.40
N PHE A 280 12.85 -2.96 -15.07
CA PHE A 280 13.95 -3.38 -14.21
C PHE A 280 14.24 -4.87 -14.36
N GLU A 281 13.23 -5.72 -14.27
CA GLU A 281 13.30 -7.19 -14.43
C GLU A 281 13.85 -7.61 -15.80
N SER A 282 13.60 -6.80 -16.84
CA SER A 282 14.16 -7.03 -18.19
C SER A 282 15.56 -6.43 -18.40
N GLY A 283 16.19 -5.84 -17.38
CA GLY A 283 17.49 -5.19 -17.49
C GLY A 283 17.50 -3.92 -18.34
N LYS A 284 16.33 -3.32 -18.59
CA LYS A 284 16.19 -2.07 -19.36
C LYS A 284 16.18 -0.83 -18.47
N LEU A 285 16.06 -1.00 -17.17
CA LEU A 285 16.09 0.05 -16.14
C LEU A 285 17.14 -0.33 -15.10
N ALA A 286 17.99 0.60 -14.71
CA ALA A 286 19.05 0.32 -13.74
C ALA A 286 18.63 0.59 -12.30
N ILE A 287 17.73 1.55 -12.08
CA ILE A 287 17.24 1.95 -10.75
C ILE A 287 15.71 1.92 -10.78
N VAL A 288 15.11 1.29 -9.76
CA VAL A 288 13.67 1.35 -9.50
C VAL A 288 13.43 1.70 -8.03
N SER A 289 12.53 2.65 -7.78
CA SER A 289 11.99 2.93 -6.45
C SER A 289 10.81 1.99 -6.20
N SER A 290 10.86 1.24 -5.10
CA SER A 290 9.77 0.35 -4.70
C SER A 290 9.93 -0.05 -3.23
N SER A 291 8.92 -0.67 -2.64
CA SER A 291 9.02 -1.21 -1.29
C SER A 291 9.81 -2.54 -1.26
N GLY A 292 10.32 -2.90 -0.09
CA GLY A 292 11.04 -4.16 0.12
C GLY A 292 10.24 -5.42 -0.26
N SER A 293 8.90 -5.34 -0.25
CA SER A 293 8.02 -6.44 -0.66
C SER A 293 8.15 -6.85 -2.13
N SER A 294 8.65 -5.95 -2.99
CA SER A 294 8.87 -6.24 -4.41
C SER A 294 9.98 -7.26 -4.67
N LEU A 295 10.88 -7.49 -3.71
CA LEU A 295 11.98 -8.44 -3.86
C LEU A 295 11.51 -9.87 -4.14
N GLY A 296 10.38 -10.28 -3.53
CA GLY A 296 9.78 -11.60 -3.77
C GLY A 296 9.42 -11.77 -5.25
N ARG A 297 8.71 -10.82 -5.83
CA ARG A 297 8.36 -10.82 -7.26
C ARG A 297 9.60 -10.84 -8.15
N ILE A 298 10.57 -9.95 -7.91
CA ILE A 298 11.78 -9.90 -8.73
C ILE A 298 12.56 -11.21 -8.66
N LYS A 299 12.59 -11.86 -7.49
CA LYS A 299 13.24 -13.14 -7.28
C LYS A 299 12.60 -14.26 -8.11
N ASP A 300 11.29 -14.27 -8.20
CA ASP A 300 10.51 -15.30 -8.90
C ASP A 300 10.50 -15.05 -10.42
N GLU A 301 10.29 -13.80 -10.86
CA GLU A 301 10.14 -13.47 -12.28
C GLU A 301 11.47 -13.19 -12.98
N ALA A 302 12.50 -12.69 -12.27
CA ALA A 302 13.80 -12.32 -12.81
C ALA A 302 14.98 -12.72 -11.91
N PRO A 303 15.20 -14.03 -11.63
CA PRO A 303 16.18 -14.51 -10.66
C PRO A 303 17.63 -14.10 -10.98
N ASP A 304 17.97 -13.84 -12.24
CA ASP A 304 19.30 -13.36 -12.61
C ASP A 304 19.49 -11.88 -12.30
N ILE A 305 18.46 -11.06 -12.49
CA ILE A 305 18.46 -9.66 -12.05
C ILE A 305 18.51 -9.57 -10.52
N TYR A 306 17.73 -10.42 -9.83
CA TYR A 306 17.71 -10.46 -8.36
C TYR A 306 19.13 -10.61 -7.76
N LYS A 307 20.00 -11.43 -8.36
CA LYS A 307 21.39 -11.64 -7.92
C LYS A 307 22.28 -10.39 -8.07
N THR A 308 21.88 -9.43 -8.89
CA THR A 308 22.65 -8.22 -9.17
C THR A 308 22.15 -7.00 -8.36
N ILE A 309 21.08 -7.18 -7.57
CA ILE A 309 20.47 -6.07 -6.82
C ILE A 309 21.35 -5.65 -5.65
N ALA A 310 21.47 -4.35 -5.47
CA ALA A 310 21.77 -3.72 -4.21
C ALA A 310 20.70 -2.69 -3.86
N VAL A 311 20.64 -2.31 -2.59
CA VAL A 311 19.63 -1.40 -2.05
C VAL A 311 20.26 -0.11 -1.52
N SER A 312 19.50 0.99 -1.60
CA SER A 312 19.87 2.29 -1.05
C SER A 312 18.61 3.05 -0.62
N THR A 313 18.80 4.20 0.04
CA THR A 313 17.71 5.17 0.23
C THR A 313 17.15 5.58 -1.14
N PRO A 314 15.84 5.90 -1.25
CA PRO A 314 15.24 6.29 -2.51
C PRO A 314 15.85 7.58 -3.06
N LEU A 315 15.65 7.82 -4.36
CA LEU A 315 15.90 9.13 -4.93
C LEU A 315 14.95 10.15 -4.31
N THR A 316 15.44 11.36 -4.07
CA THR A 316 14.63 12.44 -3.52
C THR A 316 14.76 13.70 -4.38
N GLY A 317 13.74 14.55 -4.33
CA GLY A 317 13.80 15.90 -4.84
C GLY A 317 14.46 16.89 -3.88
N SER A 318 14.21 18.18 -4.05
CA SER A 318 14.78 19.27 -3.24
C SER A 318 14.36 19.25 -1.77
N THR A 319 13.22 18.63 -1.43
CA THR A 319 12.75 18.50 -0.05
C THR A 319 13.45 17.40 0.75
N GLY A 320 14.12 16.46 0.08
CA GLY A 320 14.64 15.25 0.73
C GLY A 320 13.56 14.25 1.18
N LEU A 321 12.29 14.51 0.84
CA LEU A 321 11.17 13.60 1.13
C LEU A 321 11.15 12.45 0.13
N SER A 322 10.63 11.32 0.60
CA SER A 322 10.28 10.17 -0.23
C SER A 322 8.91 9.62 0.15
N ARG A 323 8.36 8.81 -0.72
CA ARG A 323 7.02 8.27 -0.56
C ARG A 323 6.99 7.10 0.43
N ASN A 324 5.93 7.05 1.24
CA ASN A 324 5.64 5.96 2.17
C ASN A 324 4.14 5.59 2.11
N PRO A 325 3.72 4.82 1.10
CA PRO A 325 2.33 4.39 0.98
C PRO A 325 1.86 3.67 2.23
N LEU A 326 0.69 4.05 2.72
CA LEU A 326 0.12 3.53 3.95
C LEU A 326 -1.16 2.74 3.66
N MET A 327 -1.25 1.57 4.27
CA MET A 327 -2.49 0.81 4.35
C MET A 327 -3.13 1.04 5.72
N ASN A 328 -4.43 1.18 5.71
CA ASN A 328 -5.24 1.58 6.84
C ASN A 328 -6.37 0.60 7.10
N LEU A 329 -6.90 0.60 8.32
CA LEU A 329 -8.19 0.00 8.64
C LEU A 329 -9.19 1.10 8.92
N VAL A 330 -10.30 1.11 8.19
CA VAL A 330 -11.40 2.05 8.36
C VAL A 330 -12.63 1.34 8.91
N VAL A 331 -13.49 2.09 9.61
CA VAL A 331 -14.80 1.63 10.07
C VAL A 331 -15.88 2.45 9.35
N PRO A 332 -16.68 1.82 8.48
CA PRO A 332 -17.79 2.50 7.81
C PRO A 332 -18.84 2.97 8.83
N LYS A 333 -19.41 4.18 8.64
CA LYS A 333 -20.54 4.68 9.47
C LYS A 333 -21.77 3.78 9.39
N ALA A 334 -21.95 3.08 8.27
CA ALA A 334 -23.05 2.15 8.04
C ALA A 334 -22.89 0.82 8.80
N SER A 335 -21.73 0.55 9.42
CA SER A 335 -21.54 -0.59 10.32
C SER A 335 -22.52 -0.52 11.49
N LYS A 336 -23.14 -1.67 11.77
CA LYS A 336 -24.04 -1.84 12.94
C LYS A 336 -23.29 -2.23 14.20
N ASN A 337 -21.98 -2.55 14.08
CA ASN A 337 -21.13 -3.09 15.12
C ASN A 337 -19.90 -2.21 15.39
N GLN A 338 -20.06 -0.86 15.29
CA GLN A 338 -18.93 0.08 15.29
C GLN A 338 -18.00 -0.09 16.49
N GLU A 339 -18.51 -0.34 17.70
CA GLU A 339 -17.68 -0.54 18.90
C GLU A 339 -16.80 -1.78 18.78
N ALA A 340 -17.39 -2.92 18.36
CA ALA A 340 -16.65 -4.16 18.14
C ALA A 340 -15.67 -4.05 16.95
N ALA A 341 -16.04 -3.32 15.91
CA ALA A 341 -15.21 -3.02 14.75
C ALA A 341 -13.97 -2.20 15.13
N ILE A 342 -14.14 -1.15 15.92
CA ILE A 342 -13.04 -0.29 16.44
C ILE A 342 -12.10 -1.12 17.31
N ALA A 343 -12.65 -1.93 18.23
CA ALA A 343 -11.86 -2.80 19.11
C ALA A 343 -11.03 -3.81 18.28
N PHE A 344 -11.63 -4.43 17.26
CA PHE A 344 -10.94 -5.39 16.40
C PHE A 344 -9.90 -4.72 15.50
N ALA A 345 -10.23 -3.57 14.90
CA ALA A 345 -9.28 -2.80 14.09
C ALA A 345 -8.06 -2.36 14.90
N ASN A 346 -8.27 -1.88 16.14
CA ASN A 346 -7.18 -1.52 17.05
C ASN A 346 -6.35 -2.75 17.46
N TYR A 347 -6.96 -3.92 17.67
CA TYR A 347 -6.24 -5.16 17.95
C TYR A 347 -5.33 -5.58 16.79
N ILE A 348 -5.83 -5.56 15.54
CA ILE A 348 -5.02 -5.88 14.37
C ILE A 348 -3.84 -4.91 14.25
N THR A 349 -4.06 -3.64 14.58
CA THR A 349 -3.08 -2.57 14.40
C THR A 349 -2.29 -2.24 15.66
N ASP A 350 -2.32 -3.09 16.69
CA ASP A 350 -1.48 -2.94 17.87
C ASP A 350 0.00 -3.27 17.59
N ASP A 351 0.89 -2.92 18.52
CA ASP A 351 2.34 -3.14 18.40
C ASP A 351 2.71 -4.60 18.11
N ALA A 352 2.07 -5.53 18.81
CA ALA A 352 2.45 -6.94 18.73
C ALA A 352 1.99 -7.58 17.42
N ASN A 353 0.76 -7.29 17.00
CA ASN A 353 0.16 -7.85 15.79
C ASN A 353 0.74 -7.23 14.53
N GLN A 354 1.01 -5.92 14.52
CA GLN A 354 1.74 -5.29 13.42
C GLN A 354 3.16 -5.84 13.27
N LEU A 355 3.91 -5.94 14.37
CA LEU A 355 5.26 -6.50 14.33
C LEU A 355 5.24 -7.95 13.83
N ALA A 356 4.30 -8.77 14.31
CA ALA A 356 4.15 -10.14 13.85
C ALA A 356 3.87 -10.22 12.35
N PHE A 357 3.00 -9.35 11.82
CA PHE A 357 2.72 -9.28 10.38
C PHE A 357 3.93 -8.80 9.58
N CYS A 358 4.60 -7.74 10.03
CA CYS A 358 5.82 -7.23 9.38
C CYS A 358 6.96 -8.26 9.34
N LYS A 359 6.99 -9.24 10.25
CA LYS A 359 7.94 -10.36 10.22
C LYS A 359 7.62 -11.42 9.16
N THR A 360 6.43 -11.41 8.59
CA THR A 360 6.05 -12.32 7.50
C THR A 360 6.29 -11.76 6.12
N VAL A 361 6.37 -10.43 5.99
CA VAL A 361 6.53 -9.71 4.72
C VAL A 361 7.32 -8.41 4.95
N SER A 362 8.07 -7.96 3.94
CA SER A 362 8.93 -6.77 4.04
C SER A 362 8.11 -5.46 3.96
N ILE A 363 7.33 -5.19 5.00
CA ILE A 363 6.58 -3.96 5.25
C ILE A 363 7.03 -3.35 6.60
N PHE A 364 6.57 -2.13 6.91
CA PHE A 364 6.98 -1.40 8.11
C PHE A 364 5.76 -1.07 8.98
N PRO A 365 5.86 -1.21 10.32
CA PRO A 365 4.72 -0.96 11.20
C PRO A 365 4.45 0.55 11.34
N SER A 366 3.20 0.88 11.63
CA SER A 366 2.79 2.26 11.89
C SER A 366 2.86 2.65 13.36
N THR A 367 3.17 1.71 14.26
CA THR A 367 3.25 1.99 15.71
C THR A 367 4.69 2.27 16.15
N LYS A 368 4.82 3.15 17.13
CA LYS A 368 6.12 3.61 17.66
C LYS A 368 6.97 2.45 18.15
N LYS A 369 6.40 1.61 19.05
CA LYS A 369 7.15 0.51 19.68
C LYS A 369 7.52 -0.58 18.69
N ALA A 370 6.63 -0.97 17.78
CA ALA A 370 6.96 -1.98 16.77
C ALA A 370 8.02 -1.48 15.79
N SER A 371 8.03 -0.19 15.43
CA SER A 371 9.02 0.39 14.51
C SER A 371 10.46 0.39 15.07
N GLU A 372 10.61 0.31 16.38
CA GLU A 372 11.91 0.27 17.06
C GLU A 372 12.45 -1.17 17.25
N ASP A 373 11.70 -2.21 16.83
CA ASP A 373 12.13 -3.60 16.99
C ASP A 373 13.40 -3.90 16.18
N SER A 374 14.35 -4.58 16.84
CA SER A 374 15.63 -4.92 16.23
C SER A 374 15.54 -5.83 14.99
N PHE A 375 14.39 -6.46 14.77
CA PHE A 375 14.12 -7.24 13.55
C PHE A 375 14.44 -6.46 12.29
N PHE A 376 14.07 -5.16 12.23
CA PHE A 376 14.25 -4.34 11.03
C PHE A 376 15.71 -3.97 10.74
N THR A 377 16.64 -4.16 11.68
CA THR A 377 18.03 -3.73 11.53
C THR A 377 19.08 -4.84 11.78
N SER A 378 18.64 -6.02 12.24
CA SER A 378 19.56 -7.09 12.68
C SER A 378 20.17 -7.91 11.55
N ASP A 379 19.44 -8.14 10.46
CA ASP A 379 19.94 -8.88 9.30
C ASP A 379 20.52 -7.93 8.26
N THR A 380 21.85 -7.90 8.16
CA THR A 380 22.58 -7.12 7.14
C THR A 380 23.21 -7.99 6.07
N LYS A 381 23.00 -9.31 6.10
CA LYS A 381 23.66 -10.28 5.21
C LYS A 381 22.80 -10.64 4.01
N THR A 382 21.49 -10.80 4.21
CA THR A 382 20.56 -11.10 3.11
C THR A 382 20.12 -9.81 2.42
N LEU A 383 19.71 -9.90 1.16
CA LEU A 383 19.17 -8.74 0.44
C LEU A 383 17.87 -8.24 1.07
N GLU A 384 17.03 -9.16 1.53
CA GLU A 384 15.78 -8.85 2.25
C GLU A 384 16.05 -8.11 3.57
N GLY A 385 17.05 -8.56 4.34
CA GLY A 385 17.45 -7.88 5.59
C GLY A 385 18.05 -6.49 5.33
N GLN A 386 18.86 -6.34 4.27
CA GLN A 386 19.36 -5.03 3.84
C GLN A 386 18.21 -4.11 3.38
N ALA A 387 17.23 -4.64 2.65
CA ALA A 387 16.04 -3.89 2.24
C ALA A 387 15.20 -3.47 3.46
N SER A 388 15.01 -4.35 4.43
CA SER A 388 14.32 -4.04 5.70
C SER A 388 15.02 -2.92 6.47
N ALA A 389 16.36 -2.99 6.63
CA ALA A 389 17.14 -1.94 7.28
C ALA A 389 17.08 -0.61 6.52
N MET A 390 17.06 -0.66 5.19
CA MET A 390 16.92 0.52 4.35
C MET A 390 15.52 1.13 4.46
N SER A 391 14.46 0.31 4.50
CA SER A 391 13.09 0.77 4.73
C SER A 391 12.94 1.44 6.10
N ALA A 392 13.54 0.87 7.15
CA ALA A 392 13.57 1.49 8.48
C ALA A 392 14.27 2.86 8.46
N LYS A 393 15.37 2.99 7.72
CA LYS A 393 16.06 4.27 7.54
C LYS A 393 15.22 5.26 6.72
N ALA A 394 14.62 4.81 5.61
CA ALA A 394 13.80 5.65 4.73
C ALA A 394 12.54 6.15 5.46
N SER A 395 11.95 5.37 6.37
CA SER A 395 10.75 5.75 7.13
C SER A 395 10.95 7.01 7.99
N LEU A 396 12.18 7.39 8.31
CA LEU A 396 12.48 8.60 9.08
C LEU A 396 12.22 9.90 8.29
N THR A 397 12.28 9.84 6.96
CA THR A 397 12.12 11.00 6.06
C THR A 397 10.99 10.81 5.05
N SER A 398 10.38 9.63 5.01
CA SER A 398 9.29 9.34 4.09
C SER A 398 7.93 9.72 4.66
N GLN A 399 6.98 10.05 3.77
CA GLN A 399 5.62 10.45 4.13
C GLN A 399 4.61 9.77 3.20
N ASP A 400 3.43 9.51 3.72
CA ASP A 400 2.27 9.27 2.87
C ASP A 400 1.82 10.63 2.33
N PHE A 401 2.00 10.88 1.02
CA PHE A 401 1.74 12.18 0.38
C PHE A 401 0.25 12.54 0.39
N SER A 402 -0.30 12.59 1.61
CA SER A 402 -1.70 12.95 1.87
C SER A 402 -1.87 14.46 1.86
N LEU A 403 -2.84 14.94 1.07
CA LEU A 403 -3.26 16.34 1.06
C LEU A 403 -4.25 16.67 2.20
N GLY A 404 -4.78 15.65 2.89
CA GLY A 404 -5.81 15.84 3.92
C GLY A 404 -7.11 16.46 3.38
N VAL A 405 -7.48 16.10 2.14
CA VAL A 405 -8.73 16.51 1.50
C VAL A 405 -9.47 15.29 0.94
N ALA A 406 -10.77 15.39 0.87
CA ALA A 406 -11.59 14.39 0.21
C ALA A 406 -11.25 14.30 -1.28
N ASN A 407 -11.50 13.12 -1.88
CA ASN A 407 -11.27 12.86 -3.31
C ASN A 407 -9.80 13.07 -3.77
N GLN A 408 -8.81 12.94 -2.87
CA GLN A 408 -7.40 13.11 -3.23
C GLN A 408 -6.99 12.28 -4.46
N GLY A 409 -7.43 11.03 -4.60
CA GLY A 409 -7.10 10.20 -5.75
C GLY A 409 -7.55 10.80 -7.09
N THR A 410 -8.71 11.46 -7.11
CA THR A 410 -9.23 12.17 -8.28
C THR A 410 -8.39 13.41 -8.59
N ILE A 411 -7.97 14.15 -7.55
CA ILE A 411 -7.07 15.31 -7.67
C ILE A 411 -5.72 14.88 -8.25
N GLN A 412 -5.13 13.82 -7.71
CA GLN A 412 -3.86 13.25 -8.19
C GLN A 412 -3.95 12.82 -9.66
N ALA A 413 -5.04 12.13 -10.04
CA ALA A 413 -5.28 11.75 -11.43
C ALA A 413 -5.40 12.97 -12.37
N ALA A 414 -6.08 14.02 -11.92
CA ALA A 414 -6.19 15.27 -12.70
C ALA A 414 -4.84 15.97 -12.90
N ILE A 415 -3.98 15.98 -11.87
CA ILE A 415 -2.62 16.54 -11.96
C ILE A 415 -1.74 15.70 -12.90
N ASN A 416 -1.79 14.38 -12.78
CA ASN A 416 -0.98 13.49 -13.63
C ASN A 416 -1.34 13.56 -15.11
N LYS A 417 -2.58 13.98 -15.46
CA LYS A 417 -2.95 14.28 -16.86
C LYS A 417 -2.12 15.40 -17.48
N ALA A 418 -1.62 16.36 -16.69
CA ALA A 418 -0.74 17.41 -17.23
C ALA A 418 0.59 16.81 -17.74
N TYR A 419 1.13 15.81 -17.05
CA TYR A 419 2.27 15.03 -17.53
C TYR A 419 1.94 14.26 -18.82
N GLU A 420 0.81 13.53 -18.82
CA GLU A 420 0.40 12.75 -19.99
C GLU A 420 0.23 13.65 -21.23
N ALA A 421 -0.47 14.76 -21.08
CA ALA A 421 -0.68 15.72 -22.17
C ALA A 421 0.65 16.29 -22.69
N SER A 422 1.52 16.77 -21.79
CA SER A 422 2.71 17.53 -22.19
C SER A 422 3.88 16.64 -22.60
N ILE A 423 4.14 15.54 -21.90
CA ILE A 423 5.31 14.68 -22.15
C ILE A 423 4.97 13.52 -23.10
N ILE A 424 3.83 12.85 -22.87
CA ILE A 424 3.45 11.70 -23.71
C ILE A 424 2.87 12.19 -25.05
N ASN A 425 1.90 13.11 -25.01
CA ASN A 425 1.19 13.56 -26.21
C ASN A 425 1.89 14.74 -26.91
N GLY A 426 2.72 15.52 -26.20
CA GLY A 426 3.47 16.64 -26.76
C GLY A 426 2.71 17.95 -26.80
N ASP A 427 1.62 18.06 -26.02
CA ASP A 427 0.83 19.27 -25.89
C ASP A 427 1.61 20.40 -25.19
N ASP A 428 1.09 21.63 -25.26
CA ASP A 428 1.68 22.78 -24.58
C ASP A 428 1.62 22.60 -23.05
N ILE A 429 2.77 22.74 -22.39
CA ILE A 429 2.90 22.51 -20.94
C ILE A 429 2.02 23.48 -20.13
N ALA A 430 1.98 24.76 -20.53
CA ALA A 430 1.21 25.76 -19.78
C ALA A 430 -0.30 25.51 -19.92
N ALA A 431 -0.74 25.11 -21.12
CA ALA A 431 -2.13 24.73 -21.36
C ALA A 431 -2.52 23.47 -20.57
N ALA A 432 -1.65 22.45 -20.52
CA ALA A 432 -1.87 21.22 -19.78
C ALA A 432 -1.98 21.45 -18.26
N LEU A 433 -1.09 22.27 -17.69
CA LEU A 433 -1.13 22.65 -16.28
C LEU A 433 -2.37 23.48 -15.94
N LYS A 434 -2.78 24.40 -16.83
CA LYS A 434 -3.99 25.20 -16.64
C LYS A 434 -5.23 24.31 -16.63
N GLN A 435 -5.33 23.36 -17.53
CA GLN A 435 -6.45 22.41 -17.57
C GLN A 435 -6.49 21.57 -16.27
N ALA A 436 -5.36 21.07 -15.82
CA ALA A 436 -5.28 20.30 -14.55
C ALA A 436 -5.68 21.16 -13.34
N GLU A 437 -5.29 22.46 -13.31
CA GLU A 437 -5.71 23.40 -12.27
C GLU A 437 -7.23 23.61 -12.27
N GLU A 438 -7.85 23.79 -13.44
CA GLU A 438 -9.30 23.93 -13.58
C GLU A 438 -10.03 22.68 -13.09
N ASP A 439 -9.56 21.49 -13.47
CA ASP A 439 -10.13 20.20 -13.06
C ASP A 439 -10.02 20.02 -11.55
N VAL A 440 -8.87 20.30 -10.95
CA VAL A 440 -8.68 20.22 -9.48
C VAL A 440 -9.56 21.20 -8.74
N ASN A 441 -9.68 22.45 -9.20
CA ASN A 441 -10.54 23.45 -8.59
C ASN A 441 -12.04 23.03 -8.64
N LYS A 442 -12.45 22.36 -9.71
CA LYS A 442 -13.81 21.80 -9.82
C LYS A 442 -14.03 20.69 -8.79
N ILE A 443 -13.10 19.73 -8.66
CA ILE A 443 -13.17 18.66 -7.67
C ILE A 443 -13.27 19.23 -6.24
N LEU A 444 -12.44 20.23 -5.92
CA LEU A 444 -12.46 20.88 -4.60
C LEU A 444 -13.77 21.63 -4.32
N ALA A 445 -14.42 22.19 -5.34
CA ALA A 445 -15.71 22.86 -5.20
C ALA A 445 -16.87 21.88 -4.92
N GLU A 446 -16.76 20.63 -5.41
CA GLU A 446 -17.74 19.56 -5.19
C GLU A 446 -17.61 18.95 -3.77
N ASN A 447 -16.49 19.18 -3.08
CA ASN A 447 -16.21 18.69 -1.71
C ASN A 447 -16.77 19.61 -0.59
N LYS A 448 -17.55 20.62 -0.92
CA LYS A 448 -18.13 21.59 0.02
C LYS A 448 -19.59 21.19 0.43
#